data_be0394802d70f1f313a79e67b94dcb7a
#
_entry.id   be0394802d70f1f313a79e67b94dcb7a
#
_cell.length_a   1.000
_cell.length_b   1.000
_cell.length_c   1.000
_cell.angle_alpha   90.00
_cell.angle_beta   90.00
_cell.angle_gamma   90.00
#
_symmetry.space_group_name_H-M   'P 1'
#
loop_
_entity.id
_entity.type
_entity.pdbx_description
1 polymer ?
#
loop_
_entity_poly.entity_id
_entity_poly.type
_entity_poly.pdbx_seq_one_letter_code
_entity_poly.pdbx_strand_id
1 'polypeptide(L)'
;MLGERNVSAVALDQISSGRFGKQNLDRKLLNISSETKTEKLYSTADLKALTGGDSIEIEEKFEKSYTTEIHSKFILLANDMIQTKDYSDGFYRRLLIIPFEQCFHDLAPNQEPEEGVLYKNIYLEGDLMQELPGIFNFAYAGLERLIDNDYNFTYSPACEAALEHYKNEHNVVKAFYNHCIVLPEPKHKKAERTAVVYAGFLSYCRENRFPCSISSIQFHRMFQNILTEEGTEARMVHRNRGDFYLHLQMQF
;
A
#
# COMPACT_ATOMS: atom_id res chain seq x y z
N MET A 1 14.33 20.44 10.59
CA MET A 1 13.39 20.57 11.72
C MET A 1 13.61 19.53 12.82
N LEU A 2 13.53 18.23 12.55
CA LEU A 2 13.62 17.20 13.60
C LEU A 2 15.03 16.99 14.14
N GLY A 3 16.07 17.36 13.42
CA GLY A 3 17.47 17.08 13.72
C GLY A 3 17.89 15.64 13.38
N GLU A 4 19.12 15.46 12.94
CA GLU A 4 19.66 14.17 12.45
C GLU A 4 19.57 13.02 13.47
N ARG A 5 19.69 13.33 14.76
CA ARG A 5 19.60 12.32 15.82
C ARG A 5 18.24 11.67 15.93
N ASN A 6 17.18 12.35 15.51
CA ASN A 6 15.80 11.90 15.62
C ASN A 6 15.28 11.25 14.34
N VAL A 7 16.09 11.21 13.29
CA VAL A 7 15.70 10.65 11.98
C VAL A 7 16.57 9.44 11.66
N SER A 8 16.01 8.45 11.03
CA SER A 8 16.70 7.29 10.45
C SER A 8 16.33 7.14 8.97
N ALA A 9 17.13 6.36 8.25
CA ALA A 9 16.94 6.09 6.82
C ALA A 9 17.06 4.58 6.54
N VAL A 10 16.32 3.78 7.29
CA VAL A 10 16.33 2.31 7.15
C VAL A 10 15.36 1.90 6.05
N ALA A 11 15.86 1.18 5.04
CA ALA A 11 15.04 0.68 3.94
C ALA A 11 14.08 -0.43 4.40
N LEU A 12 12.94 -0.58 3.72
CA LEU A 12 11.90 -1.55 4.12
C LEU A 12 12.38 -3.00 4.08
N ASP A 13 13.23 -3.35 3.12
CA ASP A 13 13.81 -4.69 3.01
C ASP A 13 14.72 -5.01 4.21
N GLN A 14 15.48 -4.02 4.70
CA GLN A 14 16.31 -4.16 5.89
C GLN A 14 15.48 -4.31 7.16
N ILE A 15 14.30 -3.71 7.22
CA ILE A 15 13.36 -3.86 8.33
C ILE A 15 12.80 -5.29 8.37
N SER A 16 12.44 -5.83 7.20
CA SER A 16 11.74 -7.12 7.10
C SER A 16 12.67 -8.34 7.02
N SER A 17 13.90 -8.17 6.56
CA SER A 17 14.86 -9.26 6.37
C SER A 17 16.15 -9.11 7.19
N GLY A 18 16.43 -7.91 7.64
CA GLY A 18 17.67 -7.57 8.32
C GLY A 18 17.64 -7.87 9.81
N ARG A 19 18.57 -8.74 10.28
CA ARG A 19 18.72 -9.07 11.71
C ARG A 19 18.94 -7.83 12.59
N PHE A 20 19.62 -6.82 12.06
CA PHE A 20 20.01 -5.60 12.78
C PHE A 20 19.32 -4.33 12.27
N GLY A 21 18.41 -4.45 11.30
CA GLY A 21 17.74 -3.28 10.72
C GLY A 21 16.91 -2.49 11.73
N LYS A 22 16.27 -3.19 12.65
CA LYS A 22 15.35 -2.61 13.64
C LYS A 22 16.04 -1.75 14.71
N GLN A 23 17.32 -2.02 15.02
CA GLN A 23 18.07 -1.24 16.02
C GLN A 23 18.18 0.25 15.66
N ASN A 24 18.27 0.56 14.37
CA ASN A 24 18.39 1.93 13.88
C ASN A 24 17.06 2.72 13.93
N LEU A 25 15.96 2.05 14.26
CA LEU A 25 14.65 2.66 14.45
C LEU A 25 14.38 3.03 15.90
N ASP A 26 15.12 2.42 16.85
CA ASP A 26 14.92 2.69 18.27
C ASP A 26 15.24 4.14 18.60
N ARG A 27 14.42 4.76 19.44
CA ARG A 27 14.52 6.16 19.86
C ARG A 27 14.54 7.18 18.73
N LYS A 28 14.02 6.80 17.54
CA LYS A 28 13.83 7.73 16.42
C LYS A 28 12.38 8.21 16.39
N LEU A 29 12.20 9.46 15.96
CA LEU A 29 10.86 10.03 15.74
C LEU A 29 10.34 9.70 14.32
N LEU A 30 11.26 9.60 13.38
CA LEU A 30 10.92 9.44 11.96
C LEU A 30 11.94 8.55 11.25
N ASN A 31 11.44 7.62 10.45
CA ASN A 31 12.23 6.92 9.44
C ASN A 31 11.82 7.39 8.06
N ILE A 32 12.75 7.97 7.31
CA ILE A 32 12.54 8.35 5.90
C ILE A 32 13.43 7.44 5.07
N SER A 33 12.83 6.57 4.27
CA SER A 33 13.56 5.76 3.31
C SER A 33 13.21 6.16 1.90
N SER A 34 14.24 6.26 1.05
CA SER A 34 14.08 6.43 -0.39
C SER A 34 14.29 5.10 -1.07
N GLU A 35 13.43 4.78 -2.01
CA GLU A 35 13.52 3.57 -2.80
C GLU A 35 14.61 3.73 -3.86
N THR A 36 15.58 2.83 -3.86
CA THR A 36 16.58 2.73 -4.92
C THR A 36 16.29 1.59 -5.90
N LYS A 37 15.37 0.68 -5.56
CA LYS A 37 14.92 -0.45 -6.37
C LYS A 37 13.48 -0.79 -5.98
N THR A 38 12.71 -1.39 -6.90
CA THR A 38 11.37 -1.94 -6.62
C THR A 38 11.46 -2.91 -5.45
N GLU A 39 11.11 -2.43 -4.26
CA GLU A 39 11.27 -3.23 -3.04
C GLU A 39 10.16 -4.27 -2.96
N LYS A 40 10.58 -5.53 -2.89
CA LYS A 40 9.67 -6.63 -2.56
C LYS A 40 9.60 -6.76 -1.07
N LEU A 41 8.48 -6.43 -0.49
CA LEU A 41 8.23 -6.70 0.91
C LEU A 41 7.85 -8.18 1.07
N TYR A 42 8.81 -9.00 1.47
CA TYR A 42 8.62 -10.44 1.64
C TYR A 42 7.72 -10.76 2.83
N SER A 43 7.75 -9.94 3.87
CA SER A 43 6.91 -10.07 5.06
C SER A 43 6.37 -8.71 5.49
N THR A 44 5.07 -8.59 5.62
CA THR A 44 4.40 -7.40 6.17
C THR A 44 4.24 -7.47 7.69
N ALA A 45 4.61 -8.59 8.31
CA ALA A 45 4.43 -8.82 9.74
C ALA A 45 5.20 -7.77 10.56
N ASP A 46 6.47 -7.53 10.22
CA ASP A 46 7.30 -6.53 10.89
C ASP A 46 6.73 -5.12 10.73
N LEU A 47 6.30 -4.75 9.52
CA LEU A 47 5.67 -3.44 9.27
C LEU A 47 4.38 -3.29 10.09
N LYS A 48 3.58 -4.36 10.18
CA LYS A 48 2.35 -4.36 10.98
C LYS A 48 2.64 -4.22 12.47
N ALA A 49 3.65 -4.92 12.99
CA ALA A 49 4.08 -4.81 14.38
C ALA A 49 4.59 -3.40 14.70
N LEU A 50 5.51 -2.88 13.89
CA LEU A 50 6.10 -1.56 14.06
C LEU A 50 5.07 -0.42 14.02
N THR A 51 4.09 -0.52 13.13
CA THR A 51 3.02 0.49 12.98
C THR A 51 1.81 0.24 13.88
N GLY A 52 1.75 -0.92 14.53
CA GLY A 52 0.72 -1.32 15.47
C GLY A 52 1.03 -0.97 16.92
N GLY A 53 2.27 -0.58 17.23
CA GLY A 53 2.71 -0.36 18.61
C GLY A 53 3.04 -1.66 19.36
N ASP A 54 3.29 -2.75 18.62
CA ASP A 54 3.68 -4.02 19.24
C ASP A 54 5.11 -3.93 19.76
N SER A 55 5.36 -4.58 20.89
CA SER A 55 6.72 -4.76 21.40
C SER A 55 7.53 -5.67 20.48
N ILE A 56 8.70 -5.24 20.06
CA ILE A 56 9.59 -5.99 19.20
C ILE A 56 10.93 -6.27 19.87
N GLU A 57 11.53 -7.40 19.54
CA GLU A 57 12.88 -7.73 19.96
C GLU A 57 13.89 -7.07 19.04
N ILE A 58 14.84 -6.37 19.64
CA ILE A 58 15.97 -5.74 18.96
C ILE A 58 17.23 -6.52 19.31
N GLU A 59 17.95 -6.92 18.28
CA GLU A 59 19.27 -7.53 18.41
C GLU A 59 20.35 -6.51 18.03
N GLU A 60 21.29 -6.32 18.93
CA GLU A 60 22.50 -5.53 18.67
C GLU A 60 23.72 -6.43 18.52
N LYS A 61 24.66 -6.01 17.69
CA LYS A 61 25.86 -6.82 17.43
C LYS A 61 26.73 -6.86 18.68
N PHE A 62 26.98 -8.06 19.21
CA PHE A 62 27.76 -8.33 20.41
C PHE A 62 27.10 -7.90 21.75
N GLU A 63 25.82 -7.53 21.73
CA GLU A 63 25.06 -7.22 22.92
C GLU A 63 23.89 -8.19 23.12
N LYS A 64 23.26 -8.15 24.29
CA LYS A 64 22.06 -8.91 24.56
C LYS A 64 20.87 -8.26 23.86
N SER A 65 20.02 -9.08 23.24
CA SER A 65 18.75 -8.58 22.73
C SER A 65 17.90 -7.97 23.85
N TYR A 66 17.12 -6.97 23.48
CA TYR A 66 16.13 -6.36 24.36
C TYR A 66 14.82 -6.10 23.61
N THR A 67 13.73 -5.96 24.37
CA THR A 67 12.41 -5.71 23.81
C THR A 67 12.04 -4.26 24.05
N THR A 68 11.52 -3.60 23.01
CA THR A 68 11.06 -2.22 23.04
C THR A 68 9.90 -1.99 22.09
N GLU A 69 9.21 -0.87 22.26
CA GLU A 69 8.23 -0.37 21.32
C GLU A 69 8.85 0.71 20.44
N ILE A 70 8.66 0.62 19.12
CA ILE A 70 9.17 1.61 18.19
C ILE A 70 8.09 2.68 17.95
N HIS A 71 8.41 3.91 18.29
CA HIS A 71 7.50 5.06 18.12
C HIS A 71 7.76 5.85 16.83
N SER A 72 8.76 5.46 16.07
CA SER A 72 9.14 6.09 14.80
C SER A 72 7.97 6.06 13.81
N LYS A 73 7.69 7.18 13.17
CA LYS A 73 6.80 7.24 12.01
C LYS A 73 7.57 6.89 10.74
N PHE A 74 6.88 6.35 9.75
CA PHE A 74 7.52 5.88 8.53
C PHE A 74 7.06 6.72 7.33
N ILE A 75 8.01 7.25 6.58
CA ILE A 75 7.79 7.87 5.27
C ILE A 75 8.64 7.10 4.26
N LEU A 76 7.99 6.60 3.24
CA LEU A 76 8.64 5.97 2.09
C LEU A 76 8.49 6.89 0.88
N LEU A 77 9.61 7.27 0.27
CA LEU A 77 9.65 8.01 -0.98
C LEU A 77 9.87 6.98 -2.10
N ALA A 78 8.87 6.78 -2.94
CA ALA A 78 8.89 5.73 -3.95
C ALA A 78 8.33 6.23 -5.28
N ASN A 79 8.91 5.76 -6.39
CA ASN A 79 8.36 5.95 -7.73
C ASN A 79 7.33 4.87 -8.05
N ASP A 80 7.54 3.67 -7.52
CA ASP A 80 6.68 2.52 -7.69
C ASP A 80 6.10 2.08 -6.35
N MET A 81 4.93 1.46 -6.36
CA MET A 81 4.29 0.97 -5.15
C MET A 81 4.95 -0.30 -4.62
N ILE A 82 4.91 -0.48 -3.29
CA ILE A 82 5.48 -1.64 -2.60
C ILE A 82 4.87 -2.93 -3.16
N GLN A 83 5.71 -3.87 -3.60
CA GLN A 83 5.25 -5.20 -4.03
C GLN A 83 5.14 -6.14 -2.84
N THR A 84 3.93 -6.60 -2.54
CA THR A 84 3.67 -7.55 -1.44
C THR A 84 2.71 -8.65 -1.86
N LYS A 85 2.72 -9.77 -1.12
CA LYS A 85 1.71 -10.84 -1.22
C LYS A 85 0.64 -10.73 -0.14
N ASP A 86 0.66 -9.67 0.64
CA ASP A 86 -0.30 -9.41 1.70
C ASP A 86 -1.40 -8.49 1.20
N TYR A 87 -2.55 -9.06 0.95
CA TYR A 87 -3.76 -8.37 0.47
C TYR A 87 -4.78 -8.14 1.60
N SER A 88 -4.31 -8.18 2.86
CA SER A 88 -5.20 -8.02 4.00
C SER A 88 -5.51 -6.55 4.26
N ASP A 89 -6.70 -6.31 4.75
CA ASP A 89 -7.14 -5.02 5.28
C ASP A 89 -6.19 -4.48 6.37
N GLY A 90 -5.64 -5.41 7.17
CA GLY A 90 -4.64 -5.10 8.18
C GLY A 90 -3.37 -4.47 7.62
N PHE A 91 -3.01 -4.73 6.37
CA PHE A 91 -1.90 -4.08 5.68
C PHE A 91 -2.35 -2.72 5.10
N TYR A 92 -3.41 -2.72 4.29
CA TYR A 92 -3.84 -1.52 3.57
C TYR A 92 -4.24 -0.35 4.47
N ARG A 93 -4.91 -0.59 5.61
CA ARG A 93 -5.30 0.47 6.55
C ARG A 93 -4.13 1.19 7.22
N ARG A 94 -2.90 0.69 7.05
CA ARG A 94 -1.67 1.30 7.57
C ARG A 94 -0.96 2.17 6.54
N LEU A 95 -1.47 2.18 5.31
CA LEU A 95 -0.89 2.95 4.22
C LEU A 95 -1.67 4.25 4.03
N LEU A 96 -0.95 5.35 4.02
CA LEU A 96 -1.43 6.62 3.49
C LEU A 96 -0.61 6.93 2.26
N ILE A 97 -1.21 6.82 1.08
CA ILE A 97 -0.55 7.08 -0.19
C ILE A 97 -0.83 8.52 -0.58
N ILE A 98 0.22 9.30 -0.74
CA ILE A 98 0.14 10.70 -1.14
C ILE A 98 0.70 10.80 -2.56
N PRO A 99 -0.14 10.94 -3.60
CA PRO A 99 0.33 11.04 -4.97
C PRO A 99 0.94 12.42 -5.24
N PHE A 100 2.13 12.43 -5.86
CA PHE A 100 2.80 13.62 -6.37
C PHE A 100 2.84 13.51 -7.90
N GLU A 101 1.86 14.09 -8.57
CA GLU A 101 1.65 13.93 -10.01
C GLU A 101 2.32 15.02 -10.86
N GLN A 102 2.85 16.05 -10.21
CA GLN A 102 3.46 17.16 -10.92
C GLN A 102 4.87 16.81 -11.42
N CYS A 103 5.09 17.02 -12.71
CA CYS A 103 6.39 16.86 -13.33
C CYS A 103 7.08 18.22 -13.44
N PHE A 104 8.35 18.27 -13.01
CA PHE A 104 9.17 19.47 -13.12
C PHE A 104 10.27 19.22 -14.16
N HIS A 105 10.40 20.13 -15.10
CA HIS A 105 11.38 20.07 -16.18
C HIS A 105 12.64 20.87 -15.85
N ASP A 106 13.74 20.49 -16.47
CA ASP A 106 14.96 21.30 -16.41
C ASP A 106 14.83 22.46 -17.39
N LEU A 107 15.15 23.67 -16.95
CA LEU A 107 15.23 24.85 -17.82
C LEU A 107 16.68 24.97 -18.34
N ALA A 108 16.88 24.89 -19.65
CA ALA A 108 18.20 25.05 -20.23
C ALA A 108 18.71 26.52 -20.08
N PRO A 109 20.02 26.74 -19.92
CA PRO A 109 20.59 28.06 -19.94
C PRO A 109 20.19 28.78 -21.25
N ASN A 110 19.63 29.95 -21.18
CA ASN A 110 19.12 30.77 -22.29
C ASN A 110 17.79 30.29 -22.93
N GLN A 111 17.07 29.38 -22.30
CA GLN A 111 15.70 29.04 -22.68
C GLN A 111 14.73 29.91 -21.89
N GLU A 112 13.75 30.51 -22.57
CA GLU A 112 12.65 31.17 -21.87
C GLU A 112 11.63 30.14 -21.36
N PRO A 113 11.07 30.32 -20.14
CA PRO A 113 10.03 29.42 -19.62
C PRO A 113 8.79 29.41 -20.51
N GLU A 114 8.28 28.23 -20.82
CA GLU A 114 7.03 28.07 -21.56
C GLU A 114 5.84 28.16 -20.60
N GLU A 115 4.75 28.77 -21.05
CA GLU A 115 3.53 28.92 -20.27
C GLU A 115 2.91 27.54 -19.96
N GLY A 116 2.59 27.31 -18.69
CA GLY A 116 2.00 26.04 -18.22
C GLY A 116 2.99 24.91 -17.94
N VAL A 117 4.29 25.13 -18.16
CA VAL A 117 5.34 24.15 -17.82
C VAL A 117 5.95 24.50 -16.46
N LEU A 118 6.06 23.49 -15.59
CA LEU A 118 6.71 23.65 -14.30
C LEU A 118 8.20 23.34 -14.42
N TYR A 119 9.04 24.22 -13.91
CA TYR A 119 10.48 24.06 -13.93
C TYR A 119 11.04 23.82 -12.54
N LYS A 120 12.12 23.06 -12.46
CA LYS A 120 12.83 22.78 -11.21
C LYS A 120 13.43 24.04 -10.62
N ASN A 121 13.18 24.28 -9.33
CA ASN A 121 13.95 25.26 -8.58
C ASN A 121 15.24 24.61 -8.05
N ILE A 122 16.38 24.92 -8.66
CA ILE A 122 17.69 24.38 -8.27
C ILE A 122 18.16 24.88 -6.91
N TYR A 123 17.57 25.96 -6.38
CA TYR A 123 17.88 26.54 -5.08
C TYR A 123 16.88 26.14 -3.99
N LEU A 124 15.93 25.23 -4.30
CA LEU A 124 14.81 24.87 -3.43
C LEU A 124 15.25 24.49 -2.00
N GLU A 125 16.33 23.72 -1.86
CA GLU A 125 16.83 23.30 -0.54
C GLU A 125 17.26 24.51 0.30
N GLY A 126 18.00 25.46 -0.31
CA GLY A 126 18.43 26.68 0.34
C GLY A 126 17.27 27.58 0.73
N ASP A 127 16.28 27.71 -0.14
CA ASP A 127 15.08 28.51 0.09
C ASP A 127 14.27 27.92 1.26
N LEU A 128 14.03 26.62 1.27
CA LEU A 128 13.32 25.90 2.35
C LEU A 128 14.04 26.03 3.70
N MET A 129 15.36 26.04 3.71
CA MET A 129 16.13 26.23 4.95
C MET A 129 15.92 27.62 5.56
N GLN A 130 15.68 28.63 4.74
CA GLN A 130 15.36 29.98 5.21
C GLN A 130 13.91 30.10 5.70
N GLU A 131 13.02 29.25 5.20
CA GLU A 131 11.59 29.22 5.53
C GLU A 131 11.22 28.28 6.69
N LEU A 132 12.20 27.69 7.40
CA LEU A 132 11.94 26.74 8.47
C LEU A 132 10.89 27.19 9.50
N PRO A 133 10.84 28.47 9.94
CA PRO A 133 9.77 28.91 10.84
C PRO A 133 8.37 28.80 10.23
N GLY A 134 8.22 29.11 8.93
CA GLY A 134 6.97 28.97 8.19
C GLY A 134 6.56 27.52 8.02
N ILE A 135 7.52 26.64 7.70
CA ILE A 135 7.30 25.20 7.61
C ILE A 135 6.88 24.63 8.97
N PHE A 136 7.46 25.11 10.08
CA PHE A 136 7.03 24.74 11.43
C PHE A 136 5.57 25.15 11.70
N ASN A 137 5.20 26.37 11.36
CA ASN A 137 3.82 26.85 11.54
C ASN A 137 2.84 26.04 10.68
N PHE A 138 3.21 25.66 9.46
CA PHE A 138 2.39 24.77 8.62
C PHE A 138 2.18 23.41 9.29
N ALA A 139 3.25 22.80 9.84
CA ALA A 139 3.17 21.53 10.54
C ALA A 139 2.34 21.63 11.83
N TYR A 140 2.47 22.76 12.56
CA TYR A 140 1.70 23.02 13.77
C TYR A 140 0.19 23.16 13.48
N ALA A 141 -0.18 23.93 12.46
CA ALA A 141 -1.58 24.03 12.01
C ALA A 141 -2.14 22.68 11.56
N GLY A 142 -1.29 21.81 10.97
CA GLY A 142 -1.64 20.44 10.64
C GLY A 142 -1.92 19.58 11.89
N LEU A 143 -1.14 19.77 12.94
CA LEU A 143 -1.34 19.08 14.23
C LEU A 143 -2.63 19.54 14.92
N GLU A 144 -2.91 20.85 14.98
CA GLU A 144 -4.16 21.37 15.51
C GLU A 144 -5.37 20.75 14.81
N ARG A 145 -5.35 20.75 13.47
CA ARG A 145 -6.41 20.12 12.65
C ARG A 145 -6.56 18.62 12.91
N LEU A 146 -5.45 17.90 13.13
CA LEU A 146 -5.47 16.48 13.47
C LEU A 146 -6.11 16.22 14.85
N ILE A 147 -5.81 17.07 15.85
CA ILE A 147 -6.38 16.99 17.18
C ILE A 147 -7.88 17.30 17.13
N ASP A 148 -8.27 18.37 16.45
CA ASP A 148 -9.67 18.79 16.29
C ASP A 148 -10.52 17.73 15.56
N ASN A 149 -9.89 16.89 14.76
CA ASN A 149 -10.51 15.77 14.03
C ASN A 149 -10.34 14.41 14.76
N ASP A 150 -10.21 14.40 16.08
CA ASP A 150 -10.06 13.20 16.89
C ASP A 150 -8.93 12.25 16.38
N TYR A 151 -7.80 12.82 16.00
CA TYR A 151 -6.65 12.13 15.43
C TYR A 151 -6.91 11.39 14.11
N ASN A 152 -7.98 11.71 13.41
CA ASN A 152 -8.21 11.23 12.05
C ASN A 152 -7.56 12.17 11.05
N PHE A 153 -6.88 11.62 10.05
CA PHE A 153 -6.34 12.41 8.95
C PHE A 153 -7.48 13.06 8.15
N THR A 154 -7.21 14.27 7.64
CA THR A 154 -8.14 14.95 6.74
C THR A 154 -8.39 14.09 5.51
N TYR A 155 -9.66 13.90 5.17
CA TYR A 155 -10.05 13.17 3.97
C TYR A 155 -9.45 13.81 2.71
N SER A 156 -8.85 12.96 1.87
CA SER A 156 -8.29 13.36 0.58
C SER A 156 -8.74 12.39 -0.51
N PRO A 157 -9.59 12.84 -1.45
CA PRO A 157 -10.01 11.99 -2.58
C PRO A 157 -8.85 11.43 -3.39
N ALA A 158 -7.78 12.22 -3.57
CA ALA A 158 -6.58 11.78 -4.29
C ALA A 158 -5.85 10.63 -3.58
N CYS A 159 -5.70 10.73 -2.24
CA CYS A 159 -5.08 9.66 -1.46
C CYS A 159 -5.91 8.38 -1.46
N GLU A 160 -7.23 8.50 -1.39
CA GLU A 160 -8.14 7.35 -1.43
C GLU A 160 -8.12 6.68 -2.81
N ALA A 161 -8.20 7.46 -3.88
CA ALA A 161 -8.09 6.95 -5.25
C ALA A 161 -6.74 6.23 -5.49
N ALA A 162 -5.63 6.78 -4.98
CA ALA A 162 -4.32 6.15 -5.07
C ALA A 162 -4.27 4.81 -4.29
N LEU A 163 -4.87 4.75 -3.10
CA LEU A 163 -4.95 3.51 -2.33
C LEU A 163 -5.82 2.46 -3.03
N GLU A 164 -6.97 2.85 -3.57
CA GLU A 164 -7.84 1.92 -4.31
C GLU A 164 -7.18 1.45 -5.61
N HIS A 165 -6.48 2.31 -6.31
CA HIS A 165 -5.70 1.94 -7.49
C HIS A 165 -4.64 0.89 -7.11
N TYR A 166 -3.89 1.15 -6.04
CA TYR A 166 -2.91 0.20 -5.51
C TYR A 166 -3.52 -1.15 -5.15
N LYS A 167 -4.65 -1.18 -4.44
CA LYS A 167 -5.36 -2.42 -4.11
C LYS A 167 -5.76 -3.20 -5.36
N ASN A 168 -6.29 -2.51 -6.36
CA ASN A 168 -6.76 -3.13 -7.60
C ASN A 168 -5.61 -3.69 -8.43
N GLU A 169 -4.51 -2.97 -8.56
CA GLU A 169 -3.33 -3.44 -9.31
C GLU A 169 -2.65 -4.65 -8.64
N HIS A 170 -2.64 -4.68 -7.31
CA HIS A 170 -1.98 -5.76 -6.56
C HIS A 170 -2.90 -6.97 -6.33
N ASN A 171 -4.20 -6.76 -6.23
CA ASN A 171 -5.17 -7.82 -6.05
C ASN A 171 -5.78 -8.25 -7.40
N VAL A 172 -5.02 -9.02 -8.17
CA VAL A 172 -5.47 -9.56 -9.47
C VAL A 172 -6.81 -10.31 -9.38
N VAL A 173 -7.11 -10.94 -8.23
CA VAL A 173 -8.40 -11.61 -8.00
C VAL A 173 -9.53 -10.60 -7.87
N LYS A 174 -9.29 -9.46 -7.24
CA LYS A 174 -10.26 -8.35 -7.14
C LYS A 174 -10.47 -7.69 -8.50
N ALA A 175 -9.39 -7.47 -9.25
CA ALA A 175 -9.49 -6.96 -10.61
C ALA A 175 -10.29 -7.90 -11.50
N PHE A 176 -10.06 -9.20 -11.43
CA PHE A 176 -10.88 -10.22 -12.12
C PHE A 176 -12.35 -10.15 -11.71
N TYR A 177 -12.63 -10.06 -10.39
CA TYR A 177 -13.99 -9.92 -9.88
C TYR A 177 -14.69 -8.70 -10.51
N ASN A 178 -14.05 -7.54 -10.45
CA ASN A 178 -14.62 -6.29 -10.95
C ASN A 178 -14.89 -6.30 -12.48
N HIS A 179 -14.06 -7.01 -13.26
CA HIS A 179 -14.17 -7.01 -14.72
C HIS A 179 -14.98 -8.19 -15.30
N CYS A 180 -14.92 -9.34 -14.66
CA CYS A 180 -15.41 -10.59 -15.24
C CYS A 180 -16.62 -11.17 -14.51
N ILE A 181 -16.98 -10.64 -13.34
CA ILE A 181 -18.07 -11.19 -12.55
C ILE A 181 -19.28 -10.27 -12.60
N VAL A 182 -20.42 -10.85 -12.91
CA VAL A 182 -21.72 -10.20 -12.83
C VAL A 182 -22.55 -10.93 -11.77
N LEU A 183 -23.10 -10.17 -10.85
CA LEU A 183 -24.04 -10.67 -9.88
C LEU A 183 -25.43 -10.62 -10.51
N PRO A 184 -26.07 -11.75 -10.82
CA PRO A 184 -27.40 -11.77 -11.39
C PRO A 184 -28.43 -11.23 -10.39
N GLU A 185 -29.51 -10.65 -10.89
CA GLU A 185 -30.62 -10.27 -10.02
C GLU A 185 -31.09 -11.44 -9.15
N PRO A 186 -31.55 -11.19 -7.90
CA PRO A 186 -31.92 -12.25 -6.94
C PRO A 186 -32.93 -13.28 -7.47
N LYS A 187 -33.70 -12.91 -8.49
CA LYS A 187 -34.68 -13.81 -9.15
C LYS A 187 -34.03 -14.87 -10.07
N HIS A 188 -32.80 -14.67 -10.52
CA HIS A 188 -32.09 -15.56 -11.42
C HIS A 188 -31.03 -16.36 -10.70
N LYS A 189 -31.36 -17.58 -10.29
CA LYS A 189 -30.44 -18.50 -9.63
C LYS A 189 -29.42 -19.05 -10.64
N LYS A 190 -28.43 -18.26 -11.01
CA LYS A 190 -27.29 -18.77 -11.78
C LYS A 190 -26.23 -19.37 -10.85
N ALA A 191 -25.54 -20.36 -11.35
CA ALA A 191 -24.46 -21.01 -10.61
C ALA A 191 -23.35 -21.39 -11.57
N GLU A 192 -22.12 -21.05 -11.20
CA GLU A 192 -20.92 -21.39 -11.97
C GLU A 192 -20.07 -22.41 -11.21
N ARG A 193 -19.48 -23.36 -11.94
CA ARG A 193 -18.53 -24.29 -11.32
C ARG A 193 -17.27 -23.54 -10.87
N THR A 194 -16.77 -23.85 -9.70
CA THR A 194 -15.52 -23.24 -9.18
C THR A 194 -14.36 -23.40 -10.15
N ALA A 195 -14.24 -24.57 -10.80
CA ALA A 195 -13.22 -24.83 -11.81
C ALA A 195 -13.34 -23.92 -13.03
N VAL A 196 -14.56 -23.55 -13.45
CA VAL A 196 -14.80 -22.65 -14.59
C VAL A 196 -14.40 -21.22 -14.19
N VAL A 197 -14.76 -20.79 -12.98
CA VAL A 197 -14.39 -19.46 -12.46
C VAL A 197 -12.87 -19.32 -12.38
N TYR A 198 -12.18 -20.35 -11.90
CA TYR A 198 -10.71 -20.34 -11.84
C TYR A 198 -10.06 -20.36 -13.23
N ALA A 199 -10.61 -21.12 -14.19
CA ALA A 199 -10.13 -21.12 -15.57
C ALA A 199 -10.31 -19.73 -16.22
N GLY A 200 -11.44 -19.07 -15.97
CA GLY A 200 -11.68 -17.68 -16.41
C GLY A 200 -10.66 -16.71 -15.79
N PHE A 201 -10.37 -16.85 -14.52
CA PHE A 201 -9.32 -16.07 -13.86
C PHE A 201 -7.94 -16.25 -14.51
N LEU A 202 -7.56 -17.49 -14.86
CA LEU A 202 -6.30 -17.74 -15.55
C LEU A 202 -6.27 -17.12 -16.97
N SER A 203 -7.40 -17.14 -17.69
CA SER A 203 -7.51 -16.45 -19.00
C SER A 203 -7.37 -14.94 -18.83
N TYR A 204 -8.08 -14.35 -17.87
CA TYR A 204 -7.98 -12.93 -17.54
C TYR A 204 -6.54 -12.52 -17.24
N CYS A 205 -5.82 -13.28 -16.39
CA CYS A 205 -4.42 -13.01 -16.11
C CYS A 205 -3.55 -13.03 -17.37
N ARG A 206 -3.76 -14.00 -18.26
CA ARG A 206 -3.00 -14.15 -19.50
C ARG A 206 -3.25 -12.98 -20.46
N GLU A 207 -4.50 -12.60 -20.66
CA GLU A 207 -4.92 -11.52 -21.55
C GLU A 207 -4.40 -10.16 -21.10
N ASN A 208 -4.41 -9.94 -19.79
CA ASN A 208 -3.95 -8.69 -19.16
C ASN A 208 -2.48 -8.70 -18.77
N ARG A 209 -1.73 -9.77 -19.11
CA ARG A 209 -0.30 -9.94 -18.80
C ARG A 209 0.04 -9.89 -17.32
N PHE A 210 -0.88 -10.24 -16.44
CA PHE A 210 -0.61 -10.35 -15.02
C PHE A 210 0.21 -11.61 -14.72
N PRO A 211 1.25 -11.53 -13.86
CA PRO A 211 1.96 -12.72 -13.40
C PRO A 211 1.03 -13.55 -12.50
N CYS A 212 0.50 -14.65 -13.00
CA CYS A 212 -0.39 -15.50 -12.24
C CYS A 212 0.37 -16.66 -11.58
N SER A 213 0.71 -16.52 -10.31
CA SER A 213 1.29 -17.58 -9.46
C SER A 213 0.31 -18.07 -8.39
N ILE A 214 -0.96 -17.67 -8.46
CA ILE A 214 -1.99 -17.98 -7.46
C ILE A 214 -2.55 -19.37 -7.76
N SER A 215 -2.42 -20.31 -6.80
CA SER A 215 -3.03 -21.62 -6.93
C SER A 215 -4.56 -21.58 -6.83
N SER A 216 -5.25 -22.61 -7.34
CA SER A 216 -6.72 -22.71 -7.27
C SER A 216 -7.23 -22.54 -5.83
N ILE A 217 -6.58 -23.17 -4.86
CA ILE A 217 -6.97 -23.08 -3.43
C ILE A 217 -6.85 -21.64 -2.92
N GLN A 218 -5.74 -20.99 -3.22
CA GLN A 218 -5.53 -19.60 -2.82
C GLN A 218 -6.52 -18.64 -3.51
N PHE A 219 -6.75 -18.85 -4.83
CA PHE A 219 -7.74 -18.09 -5.59
C PHE A 219 -9.12 -18.17 -4.94
N HIS A 220 -9.64 -19.39 -4.69
CA HIS A 220 -10.98 -19.54 -4.12
C HIS A 220 -11.10 -18.92 -2.73
N ARG A 221 -10.06 -19.01 -1.89
CA ARG A 221 -10.05 -18.34 -0.58
C ARG A 221 -10.12 -16.81 -0.72
N MET A 222 -9.29 -16.23 -1.60
CA MET A 222 -9.29 -14.78 -1.84
C MET A 222 -10.61 -14.32 -2.46
N PHE A 223 -11.14 -15.09 -3.41
CA PHE A 223 -12.38 -14.79 -4.09
C PHE A 223 -13.59 -14.83 -3.13
N GLN A 224 -13.64 -15.79 -2.22
CA GLN A 224 -14.67 -15.84 -1.17
C GLN A 224 -14.59 -14.65 -0.21
N ASN A 225 -13.40 -14.23 0.17
CA ASN A 225 -13.24 -13.01 0.97
C ASN A 225 -13.81 -11.78 0.26
N ILE A 226 -13.50 -11.62 -1.04
CA ILE A 226 -14.03 -10.53 -1.87
C ILE A 226 -15.56 -10.58 -1.90
N LEU A 227 -16.17 -11.74 -2.14
CA LEU A 227 -17.62 -11.89 -2.16
C LEU A 227 -18.27 -11.51 -0.81
N THR A 228 -17.58 -11.77 0.29
CA THR A 228 -18.04 -11.42 1.64
C THR A 228 -17.90 -9.91 1.90
N GLU A 229 -16.76 -9.32 1.53
CA GLU A 229 -16.49 -7.88 1.66
C GLU A 229 -17.48 -7.04 0.84
N GLU A 230 -17.83 -7.50 -0.36
CA GLU A 230 -18.83 -6.86 -1.23
C GLU A 230 -20.28 -7.06 -0.75
N GLY A 231 -20.50 -7.78 0.33
CA GLY A 231 -21.85 -8.04 0.87
C GLY A 231 -22.76 -8.79 -0.08
N THR A 232 -22.19 -9.62 -0.97
CA THR A 232 -22.94 -10.33 -2.00
C THR A 232 -23.65 -11.57 -1.44
N GLU A 233 -24.76 -11.97 -2.07
CA GLU A 233 -25.40 -13.27 -1.79
C GLU A 233 -24.64 -14.47 -2.44
N ALA A 234 -23.63 -14.16 -3.26
CA ALA A 234 -22.83 -15.17 -3.93
C ALA A 234 -21.97 -15.95 -2.92
N ARG A 235 -22.06 -17.25 -2.97
CA ARG A 235 -21.33 -18.15 -2.04
C ARG A 235 -20.97 -19.47 -2.69
N MET A 236 -19.87 -20.03 -2.25
CA MET A 236 -19.47 -21.38 -2.64
C MET A 236 -20.31 -22.43 -1.91
N VAL A 237 -20.79 -23.43 -2.66
CA VAL A 237 -21.51 -24.59 -2.12
C VAL A 237 -20.96 -25.88 -2.70
N HIS A 238 -20.90 -26.90 -1.85
CA HIS A 238 -20.55 -28.25 -2.28
C HIS A 238 -21.80 -29.02 -2.72
N ARG A 239 -21.73 -29.68 -3.88
CA ARG A 239 -22.81 -30.52 -4.43
C ARG A 239 -22.23 -31.85 -4.91
N ASN A 240 -23.10 -32.84 -5.12
CA ASN A 240 -22.70 -34.19 -5.60
C ASN A 240 -21.91 -34.19 -6.93
N ARG A 241 -21.99 -33.08 -7.71
CA ARG A 241 -21.29 -32.93 -8.99
C ARG A 241 -20.09 -31.95 -8.93
N GLY A 242 -19.63 -31.60 -7.72
CA GLY A 242 -18.53 -30.69 -7.47
C GLY A 242 -18.95 -29.40 -6.76
N ASP A 243 -18.02 -28.46 -6.67
CA ASP A 243 -18.21 -27.18 -6.02
C ASP A 243 -18.68 -26.11 -7.00
N PHE A 244 -19.60 -25.27 -6.53
CA PHE A 244 -20.22 -24.20 -7.33
C PHE A 244 -20.27 -22.90 -6.54
N TYR A 245 -20.16 -21.78 -7.26
CA TYR A 245 -20.58 -20.49 -6.77
C TYR A 245 -22.04 -20.26 -7.15
N LEU A 246 -22.90 -20.07 -6.17
CA LEU A 246 -24.30 -19.66 -6.39
C LEU A 246 -24.39 -18.15 -6.55
N HIS A 247 -25.42 -17.69 -7.25
CA HIS A 247 -25.70 -16.28 -7.52
C HIS A 247 -24.51 -15.53 -8.18
N LEU A 248 -23.80 -16.22 -9.06
CA LEU A 248 -22.65 -15.71 -9.78
C LEU A 248 -22.74 -16.09 -11.25
N GLN A 249 -22.36 -15.16 -12.12
CA GLN A 249 -22.21 -15.36 -13.55
C GLN A 249 -20.91 -14.71 -14.01
N MET A 250 -20.17 -15.38 -14.90
CA MET A 250 -19.03 -14.78 -15.58
C MET A 250 -19.50 -14.06 -16.84
N GLN A 251 -18.87 -12.92 -17.12
CA GLN A 251 -18.99 -12.17 -18.36
C GLN A 251 -17.59 -12.12 -19.00
N PHE A 252 -17.51 -12.55 -20.25
CA PHE A 252 -16.27 -12.51 -21.06
C PHE A 252 -16.42 -11.46 -22.14
#